data_35981c42d7c94dbda926857a25c1452d
#
_entry.id   35981c42d7c94dbda926857a25c1452d
#
_cell.length_a   1.000
_cell.length_b   1.000
_cell.length_c   1.000
_cell.angle_alpha   90.00
_cell.angle_beta   90.00
_cell.angle_gamma   90.00
#
_symmetry.space_group_name_H-M   'P 1'
#
loop_
_entity.id
_entity.type
_entity.pdbx_description
1 polymer ?
#
loop_
_entity_poly.entity_id
_entity_poly.type
_entity_poly.pdbx_seq_one_letter_code
_entity_poly.pdbx_strand_id
1 'polypeptide(L)'
;MQNVQALPEKLKAKKGFNLNMIIGLDGFVDEIIHVVDKRQDFQNYTRLATIADFGDRVSKAAGLSANFEFVPVQTKLGGNGPILSNALLEYGVQLTYVGSLGVPPHPVFQPMVDKAKAVYSLCGAGLTDALEFEDGKLMLGKHSTLKEITWESCKAQLGGAEGIAKMIADSHLFGMENWTMLPYMSQIWEGIIEEVFPLLPDKAEKPLAFFDLADPAKRTKEDIRHAMNLISKFEGKFRTILGLNENEAYEIAEVMGVSWDENSPDKLKDTVLATYEKLGIYCLVVHPVRSACCVIGGEFYHTDGPFCPKPKLTTGAGDNFNAGFCLGQSLGLDPLSSITLGVCTSGFYVRNAQSPTFEQVIEFAEKWAVGDID
;
A
#
# COMPACT_ATOMS: atom_id res chain seq x y z
N MET A 1 -17.02 -17.25 7.60
CA MET A 1 -17.31 -18.11 6.42
C MET A 1 -18.56 -17.68 5.63
N GLN A 2 -19.64 -17.20 6.25
CA GLN A 2 -20.82 -16.74 5.47
C GLN A 2 -20.53 -15.60 4.48
N ASN A 3 -19.60 -14.70 4.79
CA ASN A 3 -19.32 -13.52 3.98
C ASN A 3 -18.61 -13.85 2.66
N VAL A 4 -17.77 -14.87 2.64
CA VAL A 4 -17.03 -15.26 1.43
C VAL A 4 -17.94 -16.01 0.43
N GLN A 5 -18.99 -16.70 0.89
CA GLN A 5 -19.88 -17.50 0.03
C GLN A 5 -20.58 -16.69 -1.06
N ALA A 6 -20.97 -15.45 -0.76
CA ALA A 6 -21.66 -14.57 -1.70
C ALA A 6 -20.70 -13.79 -2.64
N LEU A 7 -19.41 -13.70 -2.28
CA LEU A 7 -18.47 -12.86 -3.03
C LEU A 7 -18.24 -13.32 -4.48
N PRO A 8 -18.04 -14.64 -4.77
CA PRO A 8 -17.80 -15.10 -6.14
C PRO A 8 -18.90 -14.67 -7.13
N GLU A 9 -20.17 -14.83 -6.77
CA GLU A 9 -21.29 -14.46 -7.64
C GLU A 9 -21.35 -12.94 -7.87
N LYS A 10 -21.07 -12.13 -6.84
CA LYS A 10 -21.00 -10.68 -6.98
C LYS A 10 -19.87 -10.26 -7.92
N LEU A 11 -18.70 -10.91 -7.84
CA LEU A 11 -17.58 -10.63 -8.74
C LEU A 11 -17.87 -11.09 -10.17
N LYS A 12 -18.44 -12.28 -10.35
CA LYS A 12 -18.83 -12.77 -11.68
C LYS A 12 -19.78 -11.80 -12.38
N ALA A 13 -20.72 -11.18 -11.64
CA ALA A 13 -21.64 -10.17 -12.17
C ALA A 13 -20.94 -8.87 -12.59
N LYS A 14 -19.70 -8.63 -12.16
CA LYS A 14 -18.90 -7.45 -12.50
C LYS A 14 -17.84 -7.73 -13.58
N LYS A 15 -17.75 -8.94 -14.14
CA LYS A 15 -16.82 -9.24 -15.24
C LYS A 15 -16.96 -8.25 -16.39
N GLY A 16 -15.83 -7.87 -16.98
CA GLY A 16 -15.79 -6.90 -18.08
C GLY A 16 -15.92 -5.44 -17.64
N PHE A 17 -15.68 -5.15 -16.34
CA PHE A 17 -15.63 -3.78 -15.85
C PHE A 17 -14.56 -2.95 -16.61
N ASN A 18 -14.79 -1.65 -16.67
CA ASN A 18 -13.84 -0.69 -17.26
C ASN A 18 -13.59 0.43 -16.25
N LEU A 19 -12.53 0.29 -15.46
CA LEU A 19 -12.16 1.22 -14.41
C LEU A 19 -10.84 1.90 -14.74
N ASN A 20 -10.83 3.24 -14.67
CA ASN A 20 -9.61 4.05 -14.73
C ASN A 20 -9.16 4.40 -13.32
N MET A 21 -7.90 4.15 -12.98
CA MET A 21 -7.33 4.51 -11.69
C MET A 21 -6.00 5.22 -11.86
N ILE A 22 -5.68 6.13 -10.96
CA ILE A 22 -4.41 6.83 -10.87
C ILE A 22 -3.79 6.47 -9.53
N ILE A 23 -2.56 5.96 -9.53
CA ILE A 23 -1.83 5.59 -8.31
C ILE A 23 -0.46 6.26 -8.32
N GLY A 24 -0.02 6.69 -7.17
CA GLY A 24 1.32 7.26 -6.93
C GLY A 24 1.58 7.44 -5.42
N LEU A 25 2.74 7.92 -4.98
CA LEU A 25 3.79 8.61 -5.78
C LEU A 25 5.18 7.95 -5.58
N ASP A 26 5.29 6.94 -4.75
CA ASP A 26 6.58 6.32 -4.42
C ASP A 26 7.07 5.36 -5.53
N GLY A 27 8.15 4.66 -5.27
CA GLY A 27 8.70 3.59 -6.07
C GLY A 27 10.08 3.24 -5.57
N PHE A 28 10.28 1.95 -5.29
CA PHE A 28 11.54 1.44 -4.75
C PHE A 28 12.06 0.28 -5.57
N VAL A 29 13.36 0.19 -5.66
CA VAL A 29 14.07 -1.00 -6.11
C VAL A 29 14.61 -1.70 -4.86
N ASP A 30 14.08 -2.87 -4.56
CA ASP A 30 14.49 -3.66 -3.40
C ASP A 30 15.48 -4.73 -3.85
N GLU A 31 16.72 -4.62 -3.40
CA GLU A 31 17.73 -5.65 -3.57
C GLU A 31 17.71 -6.61 -2.38
N ILE A 32 17.37 -7.88 -2.63
CA ILE A 32 17.46 -8.93 -1.62
C ILE A 32 18.94 -9.35 -1.53
N ILE A 33 19.50 -9.25 -0.34
CA ILE A 33 20.96 -9.35 -0.11
C ILE A 33 21.25 -10.39 0.95
N HIS A 34 22.20 -11.29 0.66
CA HIS A 34 22.82 -12.13 1.67
C HIS A 34 24.04 -11.42 2.25
N VAL A 35 24.15 -11.40 3.58
CA VAL A 35 25.36 -10.94 4.28
C VAL A 35 26.30 -12.12 4.42
N VAL A 36 27.51 -12.02 3.85
CA VAL A 36 28.48 -13.11 3.85
C VAL A 36 29.07 -13.31 5.26
N ASP A 37 29.02 -14.55 5.74
CA ASP A 37 29.75 -14.99 6.92
C ASP A 37 31.17 -15.40 6.55
N LYS A 38 31.32 -16.37 5.65
CA LYS A 38 32.61 -16.89 5.14
C LYS A 38 32.50 -17.15 3.65
N ARG A 39 33.52 -16.72 2.93
CA ARG A 39 33.69 -17.03 1.51
C ARG A 39 34.67 -18.20 1.35
N GLN A 40 34.23 -19.25 0.65
CA GLN A 40 35.07 -20.39 0.32
C GLN A 40 35.83 -20.17 -0.99
N ASP A 41 35.17 -19.62 -1.99
CA ASP A 41 35.75 -19.25 -3.30
C ASP A 41 34.93 -18.13 -3.95
N PHE A 42 35.14 -17.81 -5.23
CA PHE A 42 34.45 -16.72 -5.91
C PHE A 42 32.92 -16.93 -6.00
N GLN A 43 32.48 -18.18 -6.09
CA GLN A 43 31.05 -18.52 -6.27
C GLN A 43 30.40 -18.98 -4.97
N ASN A 44 31.15 -19.58 -4.05
CA ASN A 44 30.63 -20.24 -2.87
C ASN A 44 30.88 -19.42 -1.60
N TYR A 45 29.84 -19.23 -0.83
CA TYR A 45 29.88 -18.57 0.48
C TYR A 45 28.82 -19.11 1.42
N THR A 46 29.05 -18.96 2.72
CA THR A 46 28.00 -19.10 3.73
C THR A 46 27.49 -17.72 4.13
N ARG A 47 26.19 -17.57 4.30
CA ARG A 47 25.58 -16.34 4.79
C ARG A 47 25.47 -16.34 6.31
N LEU A 48 25.45 -15.19 6.93
CA LEU A 48 25.00 -15.03 8.32
C LEU A 48 23.58 -15.55 8.45
N ALA A 49 23.34 -16.41 9.45
CA ALA A 49 22.05 -17.08 9.59
C ALA A 49 21.00 -16.17 10.21
N THR A 50 21.36 -15.36 11.22
CA THR A 50 20.39 -14.59 11.99
C THR A 50 20.70 -13.10 12.04
N ILE A 51 19.66 -12.29 12.28
CA ILE A 51 19.78 -10.85 12.55
C ILE A 51 20.65 -10.62 13.80
N ALA A 52 20.56 -11.49 14.81
CA ALA A 52 21.36 -11.40 16.01
C ALA A 52 22.85 -11.58 15.71
N ASP A 53 23.24 -12.56 14.88
CA ASP A 53 24.65 -12.76 14.46
C ASP A 53 25.20 -11.53 13.73
N PHE A 54 24.38 -10.91 12.88
CA PHE A 54 24.74 -9.66 12.20
C PHE A 54 24.89 -8.50 13.19
N GLY A 55 23.95 -8.34 14.12
CA GLY A 55 23.99 -7.34 15.18
C GLY A 55 25.23 -7.45 16.06
N ASP A 56 25.62 -8.67 16.43
CA ASP A 56 26.84 -8.96 17.20
C ASP A 56 28.09 -8.53 16.45
N ARG A 57 28.17 -8.78 15.14
CA ARG A 57 29.32 -8.34 14.32
C ARG A 57 29.40 -6.83 14.21
N VAL A 58 28.23 -6.17 14.00
CA VAL A 58 28.17 -4.71 13.97
C VAL A 58 28.61 -4.12 15.30
N SER A 59 28.15 -4.67 16.42
CA SER A 59 28.53 -4.21 17.78
C SER A 59 30.02 -4.37 18.06
N LYS A 60 30.62 -5.47 17.60
CA LYS A 60 32.08 -5.71 17.73
C LYS A 60 32.92 -4.75 16.88
N ALA A 61 32.35 -4.13 15.87
CA ALA A 61 33.02 -3.13 15.04
C ALA A 61 33.06 -1.73 15.70
N ALA A 62 32.38 -1.52 16.82
CA ALA A 62 32.36 -0.23 17.51
C ALA A 62 33.79 0.21 17.91
N GLY A 63 34.18 1.41 17.48
CA GLY A 63 35.55 1.95 17.67
C GLY A 63 36.62 1.39 16.72
N LEU A 64 36.24 0.50 15.79
CA LEU A 64 37.09 -0.12 14.79
C LEU A 64 36.52 0.12 13.40
N SER A 65 37.25 -0.34 12.35
CA SER A 65 36.75 -0.45 11.00
C SER A 65 36.40 -1.91 10.70
N ALA A 66 35.21 -2.17 10.14
CA ALA A 66 34.82 -3.51 9.71
C ALA A 66 34.31 -3.49 8.27
N ASN A 67 34.57 -4.58 7.56
CA ASN A 67 34.02 -4.79 6.21
C ASN A 67 32.99 -5.89 6.24
N PHE A 68 31.82 -5.63 5.62
CA PHE A 68 30.77 -6.59 5.40
C PHE A 68 30.60 -6.79 3.89
N GLU A 69 30.68 -8.02 3.44
CA GLU A 69 30.41 -8.34 2.05
C GLU A 69 28.91 -8.62 1.86
N PHE A 70 28.29 -7.93 0.91
CA PHE A 70 26.92 -8.08 0.52
C PHE A 70 26.82 -8.71 -0.87
N VAL A 71 26.03 -9.78 -0.98
CA VAL A 71 25.76 -10.46 -2.25
C VAL A 71 24.29 -10.25 -2.62
N PRO A 72 23.99 -9.38 -3.62
CA PRO A 72 22.65 -9.27 -4.16
C PRO A 72 22.24 -10.60 -4.82
N VAL A 73 21.09 -11.15 -4.40
CA VAL A 73 20.57 -12.43 -4.91
C VAL A 73 19.31 -12.26 -5.75
N GLN A 74 18.61 -11.15 -5.55
CA GLN A 74 17.40 -10.83 -6.32
C GLN A 74 17.12 -9.32 -6.27
N THR A 75 16.64 -8.76 -7.38
CA THR A 75 16.07 -7.41 -7.44
C THR A 75 14.56 -7.52 -7.59
N LYS A 76 13.80 -6.79 -6.78
CA LYS A 76 12.33 -6.79 -6.79
C LYS A 76 11.79 -5.37 -6.92
N LEU A 77 10.61 -5.28 -7.50
CA LEU A 77 9.76 -4.11 -7.40
C LEU A 77 9.35 -3.92 -5.94
N GLY A 78 9.54 -2.73 -5.42
CA GLY A 78 9.17 -2.29 -4.08
C GLY A 78 8.41 -0.97 -4.10
N GLY A 79 7.91 -0.59 -2.93
CA GLY A 79 7.05 0.57 -2.72
C GLY A 79 5.57 0.22 -2.70
N ASN A 80 4.81 0.93 -1.85
CA ASN A 80 3.38 0.69 -1.69
C ASN A 80 2.63 0.93 -3.01
N GLY A 81 2.89 2.08 -3.65
CA GLY A 81 2.26 2.42 -4.93
C GLY A 81 2.51 1.41 -6.04
N PRO A 82 3.77 1.00 -6.35
CA PRO A 82 4.02 -0.01 -7.37
C PRO A 82 3.42 -1.38 -7.04
N ILE A 83 3.44 -1.83 -5.78
CA ILE A 83 2.86 -3.14 -5.39
C ILE A 83 1.34 -3.12 -5.54
N LEU A 84 0.67 -2.07 -5.02
CA LEU A 84 -0.76 -1.85 -5.20
C LEU A 84 -1.13 -1.80 -6.69
N SER A 85 -0.36 -1.03 -7.47
CA SER A 85 -0.57 -0.88 -8.92
C SER A 85 -0.45 -2.21 -9.65
N ASN A 86 0.58 -3.00 -9.33
CA ASN A 86 0.76 -4.31 -9.92
C ASN A 86 -0.45 -5.22 -9.65
N ALA A 87 -0.99 -5.22 -8.43
CA ALA A 87 -2.18 -5.99 -8.08
C ALA A 87 -3.44 -5.51 -8.84
N LEU A 88 -3.64 -4.19 -8.98
CA LEU A 88 -4.76 -3.63 -9.74
C LEU A 88 -4.64 -3.94 -11.24
N LEU A 89 -3.43 -3.94 -11.79
CA LEU A 89 -3.17 -4.31 -13.20
C LEU A 89 -3.46 -5.79 -13.47
N GLU A 90 -3.14 -6.69 -12.52
CA GLU A 90 -3.50 -8.12 -12.64
C GLU A 90 -5.03 -8.31 -12.69
N TYR A 91 -5.80 -7.43 -12.09
CA TYR A 91 -7.26 -7.41 -12.21
C TYR A 91 -7.79 -6.85 -13.55
N GLY A 92 -6.93 -6.22 -14.35
CA GLY A 92 -7.32 -5.61 -15.63
C GLY A 92 -7.81 -4.17 -15.51
N VAL A 93 -7.46 -3.46 -14.43
CA VAL A 93 -7.74 -2.02 -14.29
C VAL A 93 -6.89 -1.22 -15.29
N GLN A 94 -7.48 -0.20 -15.91
CA GLN A 94 -6.75 0.80 -16.70
C GLN A 94 -6.06 1.78 -15.75
N LEU A 95 -4.77 1.55 -15.49
CA LEU A 95 -4.03 2.27 -14.47
C LEU A 95 -3.04 3.27 -15.07
N THR A 96 -3.07 4.50 -14.58
CA THR A 96 -2.02 5.50 -14.78
C THR A 96 -1.16 5.56 -13.52
N TYR A 97 0.14 5.35 -13.66
CA TYR A 97 1.07 5.47 -12.54
C TYR A 97 1.85 6.78 -12.59
N VAL A 98 1.99 7.44 -11.44
CA VAL A 98 2.81 8.66 -11.27
C VAL A 98 3.75 8.42 -10.09
N GLY A 99 5.07 8.47 -10.26
CA GLY A 99 5.96 8.25 -9.10
C GLY A 99 7.44 8.12 -9.43
N SER A 100 8.21 7.57 -8.51
CA SER A 100 9.66 7.44 -8.58
C SER A 100 10.09 6.08 -9.14
N LEU A 101 10.05 5.91 -10.45
CA LEU A 101 10.42 4.63 -11.10
C LEU A 101 11.79 4.65 -11.77
N GLY A 102 12.48 5.81 -11.79
CA GLY A 102 13.69 6.03 -12.59
C GLY A 102 13.41 6.80 -13.89
N VAL A 103 14.44 7.46 -14.43
CA VAL A 103 14.34 8.20 -15.70
C VAL A 103 15.51 7.76 -16.60
N PRO A 104 15.30 6.78 -17.52
CA PRO A 104 14.07 6.00 -17.76
C PRO A 104 13.70 5.09 -16.60
N PRO A 105 12.46 4.53 -16.56
CA PRO A 105 12.06 3.59 -15.52
C PRO A 105 13.05 2.42 -15.38
N HIS A 106 13.36 2.07 -14.13
CA HIS A 106 14.27 0.94 -13.84
C HIS A 106 13.67 -0.37 -14.37
N PRO A 107 14.46 -1.30 -14.93
CA PRO A 107 13.97 -2.53 -15.55
C PRO A 107 13.07 -3.39 -14.65
N VAL A 108 13.21 -3.33 -13.33
CA VAL A 108 12.36 -4.06 -12.39
C VAL A 108 10.88 -3.67 -12.48
N PHE A 109 10.58 -2.46 -12.91
CA PHE A 109 9.21 -1.96 -13.10
C PHE A 109 8.64 -2.28 -14.49
N GLN A 110 9.45 -2.80 -15.44
CA GLN A 110 9.03 -3.00 -16.82
C GLN A 110 7.73 -3.81 -16.95
N PRO A 111 7.51 -4.92 -16.20
CA PRO A 111 6.25 -5.67 -16.28
C PRO A 111 5.01 -4.84 -15.90
N MET A 112 5.15 -3.90 -14.94
CA MET A 112 4.10 -2.98 -14.56
C MET A 112 3.90 -1.90 -15.63
N VAL A 113 5.00 -1.34 -16.15
CA VAL A 113 4.99 -0.30 -17.19
C VAL A 113 4.30 -0.80 -18.46
N ASP A 114 4.58 -2.04 -18.88
CA ASP A 114 4.01 -2.64 -20.09
C ASP A 114 2.48 -2.86 -20.00
N LYS A 115 1.96 -3.05 -18.80
CA LYS A 115 0.52 -3.24 -18.56
C LYS A 115 -0.21 -1.93 -18.31
N ALA A 116 0.49 -0.90 -17.82
CA ALA A 116 -0.12 0.37 -17.44
C ALA A 116 -0.63 1.14 -18.67
N LYS A 117 -1.74 1.86 -18.51
CA LYS A 117 -2.27 2.79 -19.52
C LYS A 117 -1.30 3.94 -19.80
N ALA A 118 -0.66 4.48 -18.75
CA ALA A 118 0.37 5.50 -18.82
C ALA A 118 1.25 5.46 -17.57
N VAL A 119 2.50 5.87 -17.72
CA VAL A 119 3.47 6.00 -16.62
C VAL A 119 4.18 7.34 -16.71
N TYR A 120 4.18 8.08 -15.60
CA TYR A 120 4.90 9.33 -15.42
C TYR A 120 5.94 9.13 -14.31
N SER A 121 7.19 8.88 -14.70
CA SER A 121 8.28 8.73 -13.73
C SER A 121 8.89 10.10 -13.43
N LEU A 122 8.71 10.56 -12.19
CA LEU A 122 9.08 11.92 -11.76
C LEU A 122 10.58 12.04 -11.44
N CYS A 123 11.19 10.97 -10.94
CA CYS A 123 12.59 10.96 -10.51
C CYS A 123 13.16 9.53 -10.43
N GLY A 124 14.40 9.41 -9.92
CA GLY A 124 15.00 8.12 -9.60
C GLY A 124 14.22 7.36 -8.54
N ALA A 125 14.17 6.03 -8.66
CA ALA A 125 13.55 5.19 -7.63
C ALA A 125 14.29 5.30 -6.29
N GLY A 126 13.57 5.12 -5.20
CA GLY A 126 14.18 4.82 -3.91
C GLY A 126 14.90 3.46 -3.99
N LEU A 127 15.93 3.26 -3.19
CA LEU A 127 16.68 2.00 -3.15
C LEU A 127 16.57 1.40 -1.75
N THR A 128 16.40 0.08 -1.67
CA THR A 128 16.39 -0.64 -0.41
C THR A 128 17.33 -1.82 -0.48
N ASP A 129 18.30 -1.88 0.43
CA ASP A 129 19.08 -3.09 0.68
C ASP A 129 18.30 -3.93 1.70
N ALA A 130 17.68 -5.01 1.23
CA ALA A 130 16.90 -5.93 2.05
C ALA A 130 17.81 -7.10 2.49
N LEU A 131 18.46 -6.96 3.64
CA LEU A 131 19.33 -8.00 4.18
C LEU A 131 18.47 -9.17 4.67
N GLU A 132 18.61 -10.34 4.06
CA GLU A 132 17.79 -11.51 4.33
C GLU A 132 18.52 -12.52 5.22
N PHE A 133 17.84 -12.91 6.32
CA PHE A 133 18.29 -13.89 7.29
C PHE A 133 17.24 -15.00 7.43
N GLU A 134 17.55 -16.06 8.17
CA GLU A 134 16.61 -17.16 8.42
C GLU A 134 15.48 -16.75 9.37
N ASP A 135 15.75 -15.78 10.25
CA ASP A 135 14.83 -15.27 11.27
C ASP A 135 14.16 -13.94 10.88
N GLY A 136 14.43 -13.39 9.69
CA GLY A 136 13.79 -12.15 9.24
C GLY A 136 14.57 -11.37 8.19
N LYS A 137 14.19 -10.09 8.02
CA LYS A 137 14.81 -9.16 7.08
C LYS A 137 15.07 -7.80 7.73
N LEU A 138 16.16 -7.17 7.35
CA LEU A 138 16.43 -5.77 7.66
C LEU A 138 16.31 -4.94 6.37
N MET A 139 15.42 -3.94 6.38
CA MET A 139 15.17 -3.05 5.23
C MET A 139 15.98 -1.77 5.43
N LEU A 140 17.06 -1.60 4.68
CA LEU A 140 17.96 -0.45 4.75
C LEU A 140 17.69 0.50 3.57
N GLY A 141 16.81 1.47 3.79
CA GLY A 141 16.34 2.37 2.75
C GLY A 141 17.29 3.54 2.45
N LYS A 142 17.46 3.83 1.17
CA LYS A 142 18.19 4.99 0.62
C LYS A 142 17.19 5.85 -0.16
N HIS A 143 16.64 6.87 0.48
CA HIS A 143 15.45 7.61 0.01
C HIS A 143 15.81 9.00 -0.56
N SER A 144 17.07 9.26 -0.88
CA SER A 144 17.52 10.61 -1.29
C SER A 144 16.84 11.15 -2.55
N THR A 145 16.42 10.27 -3.45
CA THR A 145 15.73 10.64 -4.70
C THR A 145 14.27 11.08 -4.47
N LEU A 146 13.63 10.58 -3.43
CA LEU A 146 12.20 10.87 -3.16
C LEU A 146 11.95 12.34 -2.79
N LYS A 147 12.97 13.08 -2.36
CA LYS A 147 12.87 14.53 -2.15
C LYS A 147 12.72 15.36 -3.44
N GLU A 148 12.90 14.73 -4.61
CA GLU A 148 12.67 15.37 -5.90
C GLU A 148 11.18 15.37 -6.27
N ILE A 149 10.35 14.57 -5.59
CA ILE A 149 8.90 14.57 -5.76
C ILE A 149 8.34 15.72 -4.93
N THR A 150 8.03 16.81 -5.62
CA THR A 150 7.47 18.05 -5.07
C THR A 150 6.21 18.44 -5.84
N TRP A 151 5.41 19.36 -5.32
CA TRP A 151 4.25 19.87 -6.05
C TRP A 151 4.66 20.47 -7.41
N GLU A 152 5.76 21.22 -7.45
CA GLU A 152 6.26 21.82 -8.68
C GLU A 152 6.72 20.77 -9.72
N SER A 153 7.42 19.70 -9.26
CA SER A 153 7.82 18.62 -10.17
C SER A 153 6.61 17.86 -10.72
N CYS A 154 5.58 17.64 -9.91
CA CYS A 154 4.31 17.06 -10.35
C CYS A 154 3.65 17.92 -11.43
N LYS A 155 3.48 19.23 -11.18
CA LYS A 155 2.91 20.15 -12.18
C LYS A 155 3.71 20.18 -13.46
N ALA A 156 5.03 20.27 -13.37
CA ALA A 156 5.90 20.35 -14.55
C ALA A 156 5.76 19.14 -15.48
N GLN A 157 5.56 17.95 -14.93
CA GLN A 157 5.48 16.71 -15.71
C GLN A 157 4.05 16.32 -16.10
N LEU A 158 3.04 16.78 -15.38
CA LEU A 158 1.64 16.36 -15.57
C LEU A 158 0.80 17.44 -16.28
N GLY A 159 1.42 18.51 -16.82
CA GLY A 159 0.71 19.55 -17.57
C GLY A 159 0.02 20.59 -16.70
N GLY A 160 0.62 20.94 -15.56
CA GLY A 160 0.08 21.92 -14.62
C GLY A 160 -1.08 21.37 -13.78
N ALA A 161 -1.71 22.27 -13.04
CA ALA A 161 -2.91 21.93 -12.26
C ALA A 161 -4.05 21.45 -13.16
N GLU A 162 -4.20 22.03 -14.36
CA GLU A 162 -5.21 21.67 -15.36
C GLU A 162 -5.01 20.23 -15.88
N GLY A 163 -3.75 19.83 -16.15
CA GLY A 163 -3.41 18.47 -16.58
C GLY A 163 -3.75 17.46 -15.51
N ILE A 164 -3.38 17.75 -14.27
CA ILE A 164 -3.70 16.92 -13.09
C ILE A 164 -5.22 16.84 -12.89
N ALA A 165 -5.93 17.98 -12.96
CA ALA A 165 -7.38 18.00 -12.83
C ALA A 165 -8.07 17.13 -13.88
N LYS A 166 -7.63 17.20 -15.15
CA LYS A 166 -8.17 16.38 -16.23
C LYS A 166 -7.95 14.88 -15.96
N MET A 167 -6.74 14.48 -15.53
CA MET A 167 -6.45 13.09 -15.20
C MET A 167 -7.37 12.58 -14.07
N ILE A 168 -7.51 13.36 -13.00
CA ILE A 168 -8.36 13.01 -11.84
C ILE A 168 -9.84 12.98 -12.24
N ALA A 169 -10.31 13.93 -13.05
CA ALA A 169 -11.70 13.98 -13.49
C ALA A 169 -12.15 12.73 -14.27
N ASP A 170 -11.23 12.07 -14.98
CA ASP A 170 -11.49 10.86 -15.75
C ASP A 170 -11.28 9.57 -14.94
N SER A 171 -10.85 9.67 -13.67
CA SER A 171 -10.59 8.52 -12.82
C SER A 171 -11.78 8.10 -11.96
N HIS A 172 -11.83 6.82 -11.61
CA HIS A 172 -12.74 6.23 -10.62
C HIS A 172 -12.11 6.23 -9.22
N LEU A 173 -10.78 6.12 -9.19
CA LEU A 173 -9.99 6.14 -7.96
C LEU A 173 -8.67 6.89 -8.20
N PHE A 174 -8.30 7.73 -7.23
CA PHE A 174 -7.03 8.43 -7.13
C PHE A 174 -6.35 8.00 -5.83
N GLY A 175 -5.30 7.19 -5.91
CA GLY A 175 -4.54 6.66 -4.77
C GLY A 175 -3.22 7.39 -4.57
N MET A 176 -2.94 7.76 -3.31
CA MET A 176 -1.72 8.42 -2.89
C MET A 176 -1.07 7.63 -1.76
N GLU A 177 -0.02 6.92 -2.13
CA GLU A 177 0.65 5.94 -1.30
C GLU A 177 1.91 6.50 -0.65
N ASN A 178 2.25 5.93 0.51
CA ASN A 178 3.55 6.12 1.15
C ASN A 178 3.87 7.57 1.56
N TRP A 179 2.93 8.20 2.28
CA TRP A 179 3.12 9.56 2.80
C TRP A 179 4.39 9.70 3.66
N THR A 180 4.70 8.67 4.45
CA THR A 180 5.81 8.73 5.42
C THR A 180 7.17 8.89 4.78
N MET A 181 7.42 8.20 3.65
CA MET A 181 8.73 8.21 2.98
C MET A 181 8.88 9.35 1.97
N LEU A 182 7.79 10.01 1.60
CA LEU A 182 7.77 11.15 0.67
C LEU A 182 7.78 12.47 1.46
N PRO A 183 8.92 13.17 1.56
CA PRO A 183 9.07 14.32 2.46
C PRO A 183 8.09 15.46 2.20
N TYR A 184 7.66 15.62 0.96
CA TYR A 184 6.81 16.73 0.51
C TYR A 184 5.37 16.30 0.17
N MET A 185 4.94 15.10 0.59
CA MET A 185 3.59 14.62 0.26
C MET A 185 2.49 15.53 0.80
N SER A 186 2.64 16.07 2.01
CA SER A 186 1.66 17.03 2.57
C SER A 186 1.53 18.28 1.70
N GLN A 187 2.64 18.84 1.20
CA GLN A 187 2.62 19.99 0.30
C GLN A 187 2.00 19.65 -1.07
N ILE A 188 2.17 18.40 -1.54
CA ILE A 188 1.50 17.94 -2.76
C ILE A 188 -0.02 17.89 -2.54
N TRP A 189 -0.47 17.37 -1.39
CA TRP A 189 -1.89 17.36 -1.05
C TRP A 189 -2.47 18.76 -0.89
N GLU A 190 -1.72 19.71 -0.28
CA GLU A 190 -2.09 21.12 -0.22
C GLU A 190 -2.25 21.72 -1.62
N GLY A 191 -1.27 21.50 -2.50
CA GLY A 191 -1.33 21.97 -3.88
C GLY A 191 -2.52 21.40 -4.66
N ILE A 192 -2.85 20.13 -4.47
CA ILE A 192 -4.04 19.51 -5.07
C ILE A 192 -5.32 20.18 -4.54
N ILE A 193 -5.42 20.42 -3.24
CA ILE A 193 -6.58 21.07 -2.63
C ILE A 193 -6.71 22.51 -3.11
N GLU A 194 -5.62 23.25 -3.18
CA GLU A 194 -5.64 24.69 -3.50
C GLU A 194 -5.75 24.98 -5.00
N GLU A 195 -5.04 24.22 -5.84
CA GLU A 195 -4.94 24.50 -7.27
C GLU A 195 -5.78 23.56 -8.14
N VAL A 196 -6.00 22.30 -7.74
CA VAL A 196 -6.70 21.31 -8.58
C VAL A 196 -8.19 21.21 -8.23
N PHE A 197 -8.56 21.23 -6.94
CA PHE A 197 -9.98 21.12 -6.55
C PHE A 197 -10.89 22.15 -7.19
N PRO A 198 -10.50 23.43 -7.34
CA PRO A 198 -11.32 24.42 -8.05
C PRO A 198 -11.60 24.08 -9.52
N LEU A 199 -10.72 23.27 -10.14
CA LEU A 199 -10.84 22.86 -11.55
C LEU A 199 -11.64 21.56 -11.72
N LEU A 200 -11.87 20.80 -10.64
CA LEU A 200 -12.61 19.56 -10.71
C LEU A 200 -14.13 19.83 -10.83
N PRO A 201 -14.82 19.12 -11.77
CA PRO A 201 -16.26 19.24 -11.89
C PRO A 201 -16.94 18.69 -10.64
N ASP A 202 -18.08 19.25 -10.29
CA ASP A 202 -18.96 18.66 -9.29
C ASP A 202 -19.66 17.45 -9.91
N LYS A 203 -19.48 16.28 -9.30
CA LYS A 203 -20.08 15.02 -9.73
C LYS A 203 -21.14 14.58 -8.73
N ALA A 204 -22.25 14.04 -9.24
CA ALA A 204 -23.31 13.44 -8.40
C ALA A 204 -22.76 12.26 -7.59
N GLU A 205 -21.90 11.43 -8.21
CA GLU A 205 -21.13 10.40 -7.54
C GLU A 205 -19.65 10.80 -7.56
N LYS A 206 -19.13 11.12 -6.38
CA LYS A 206 -17.72 11.51 -6.22
C LYS A 206 -16.81 10.28 -6.47
N PRO A 207 -15.68 10.45 -7.17
CA PRO A 207 -14.67 9.40 -7.28
C PRO A 207 -14.07 9.05 -5.92
N LEU A 208 -13.35 7.95 -5.85
CA LEU A 208 -12.64 7.55 -4.64
C LEU A 208 -11.27 8.25 -4.57
N ALA A 209 -10.87 8.68 -3.36
CA ALA A 209 -9.49 8.98 -3.04
C ALA A 209 -9.00 7.97 -1.99
N PHE A 210 -7.89 7.30 -2.25
CA PHE A 210 -7.31 6.33 -1.34
C PHE A 210 -5.95 6.81 -0.83
N PHE A 211 -5.73 6.66 0.48
CA PHE A 211 -4.50 7.04 1.16
C PHE A 211 -3.94 5.88 1.95
N ASP A 212 -2.63 5.63 1.81
CA ASP A 212 -1.82 4.76 2.65
C ASP A 212 -0.62 5.55 3.18
N LEU A 213 -0.33 5.45 4.47
CA LEU A 213 0.68 6.27 5.13
C LEU A 213 2.06 5.60 5.15
N ALA A 214 2.13 4.28 5.18
CA ALA A 214 3.36 3.48 5.27
C ALA A 214 4.20 3.80 6.52
N ASP A 215 3.77 3.31 7.68
CA ASP A 215 4.45 3.43 8.99
C ASP A 215 4.61 4.91 9.46
N PRO A 216 3.50 5.57 9.85
CA PRO A 216 3.49 6.97 10.24
C PRO A 216 4.31 7.28 11.48
N ALA A 217 4.64 6.29 12.33
CA ALA A 217 5.46 6.49 13.53
C ALA A 217 6.85 7.14 13.27
N LYS A 218 7.31 7.11 12.02
CA LYS A 218 8.56 7.78 11.60
C LYS A 218 8.43 9.30 11.48
N ARG A 219 7.22 9.84 11.52
CA ARG A 219 6.94 11.28 11.46
C ARG A 219 6.58 11.84 12.82
N THR A 220 6.61 13.16 12.96
CA THR A 220 6.17 13.81 14.19
C THR A 220 4.65 13.73 14.35
N LYS A 221 4.16 13.79 15.59
CA LYS A 221 2.70 13.83 15.87
C LYS A 221 2.02 15.05 15.22
N GLU A 222 2.74 16.17 15.07
CA GLU A 222 2.29 17.36 14.37
C GLU A 222 2.12 17.10 12.88
N ASP A 223 3.09 16.46 12.23
CA ASP A 223 3.01 16.08 10.81
C ASP A 223 1.84 15.13 10.57
N ILE A 224 1.68 14.11 11.43
CA ILE A 224 0.56 13.15 11.33
C ILE A 224 -0.77 13.88 11.46
N ARG A 225 -0.92 14.75 12.46
CA ARG A 225 -2.17 15.52 12.66
C ARG A 225 -2.47 16.42 11.45
N HIS A 226 -1.43 17.04 10.90
CA HIS A 226 -1.54 17.85 9.69
C HIS A 226 -2.00 17.01 8.49
N ALA A 227 -1.39 15.84 8.29
CA ALA A 227 -1.78 14.89 7.24
C ALA A 227 -3.24 14.43 7.38
N MET A 228 -3.69 14.10 8.60
CA MET A 228 -5.09 13.72 8.85
C MET A 228 -6.06 14.85 8.49
N ASN A 229 -5.73 16.10 8.85
CA ASN A 229 -6.52 17.26 8.47
C ASN A 229 -6.59 17.48 6.95
N LEU A 230 -5.50 17.21 6.22
CA LEU A 230 -5.49 17.30 4.76
C LEU A 230 -6.35 16.18 4.15
N ILE A 231 -6.18 14.93 4.59
CA ILE A 231 -6.98 13.78 4.14
C ILE A 231 -8.48 14.07 4.32
N SER A 232 -8.89 14.62 5.48
CA SER A 232 -10.28 14.99 5.73
C SER A 232 -10.81 16.03 4.73
N LYS A 233 -9.97 16.95 4.24
CA LYS A 233 -10.38 17.96 3.23
C LYS A 233 -10.67 17.34 1.87
N PHE A 234 -10.07 16.18 1.54
CA PHE A 234 -10.36 15.48 0.28
C PHE A 234 -11.83 15.05 0.19
N GLU A 235 -12.52 14.87 1.31
CA GLU A 235 -13.97 14.57 1.33
C GLU A 235 -14.81 15.64 0.60
N GLY A 236 -14.28 16.85 0.43
CA GLY A 236 -14.92 17.91 -0.37
C GLY A 236 -15.19 17.51 -1.83
N LYS A 237 -14.29 16.76 -2.45
CA LYS A 237 -14.38 16.36 -3.88
C LYS A 237 -14.40 14.85 -4.11
N PHE A 238 -14.07 14.04 -3.11
CA PHE A 238 -13.95 12.58 -3.20
C PHE A 238 -14.77 11.88 -2.12
N ARG A 239 -14.97 10.59 -2.28
CA ARG A 239 -15.24 9.65 -1.19
C ARG A 239 -13.88 9.18 -0.68
N THR A 240 -13.46 9.69 0.46
CA THR A 240 -12.08 9.55 0.95
C THR A 240 -11.93 8.29 1.77
N ILE A 241 -10.95 7.47 1.42
CA ILE A 241 -10.61 6.21 2.10
C ILE A 241 -9.22 6.36 2.71
N LEU A 242 -9.08 6.06 3.99
CA LEU A 242 -7.80 5.88 4.66
C LEU A 242 -7.61 4.39 4.99
N GLY A 243 -6.56 3.77 4.43
CA GLY A 243 -6.14 2.41 4.69
C GLY A 243 -5.03 2.37 5.74
N LEU A 244 -5.17 1.50 6.75
CA LEU A 244 -4.23 1.35 7.85
C LEU A 244 -4.04 -0.12 8.20
N ASN A 245 -2.84 -0.50 8.65
CA ASN A 245 -2.68 -1.73 9.40
C ASN A 245 -3.09 -1.53 10.87
N GLU A 246 -3.10 -2.60 11.66
CA GLU A 246 -3.57 -2.54 13.06
C GLU A 246 -2.73 -1.59 13.92
N ASN A 247 -1.39 -1.59 13.77
CA ASN A 247 -0.52 -0.70 14.55
C ASN A 247 -0.72 0.76 14.16
N GLU A 248 -0.78 1.04 12.87
CA GLU A 248 -1.07 2.39 12.35
C GLU A 248 -2.42 2.91 12.82
N ALA A 249 -3.44 2.05 12.93
CA ALA A 249 -4.75 2.45 13.44
C ALA A 249 -4.67 2.98 14.89
N TYR A 250 -3.89 2.32 15.75
CA TYR A 250 -3.68 2.81 17.12
C TYR A 250 -2.82 4.08 17.17
N GLU A 251 -1.79 4.19 16.33
CA GLU A 251 -0.94 5.39 16.25
C GLU A 251 -1.75 6.62 15.80
N ILE A 252 -2.56 6.47 14.76
CA ILE A 252 -3.45 7.55 14.30
C ILE A 252 -4.48 7.89 15.36
N ALA A 253 -5.09 6.91 16.01
CA ALA A 253 -6.04 7.11 17.09
C ALA A 253 -5.42 7.92 18.24
N GLU A 254 -4.20 7.58 18.67
CA GLU A 254 -3.47 8.32 19.70
C GLU A 254 -3.25 9.79 19.30
N VAL A 255 -2.76 10.03 18.07
CA VAL A 255 -2.52 11.39 17.56
C VAL A 255 -3.81 12.20 17.46
N MET A 256 -4.92 11.54 17.11
CA MET A 256 -6.25 12.15 17.04
C MET A 256 -6.90 12.31 18.43
N GLY A 257 -6.22 11.89 19.51
CA GLY A 257 -6.74 12.00 20.87
C GLY A 257 -7.94 11.07 21.13
N VAL A 258 -7.94 9.90 20.50
CA VAL A 258 -8.84 8.79 20.82
C VAL A 258 -8.19 7.95 21.91
N SER A 259 -8.95 7.62 22.94
CA SER A 259 -8.54 6.70 24.01
C SER A 259 -9.29 5.38 23.84
N TRP A 260 -8.68 4.30 24.25
CA TRP A 260 -9.26 2.95 24.21
C TRP A 260 -8.99 2.19 25.50
N ASP A 261 -9.80 1.17 25.77
CA ASP A 261 -9.55 0.23 26.87
C ASP A 261 -8.70 -0.93 26.36
N GLU A 262 -7.48 -1.07 26.89
CA GLU A 262 -6.54 -2.13 26.53
C GLU A 262 -7.09 -3.54 26.78
N ASN A 263 -8.03 -3.70 27.69
CA ASN A 263 -8.63 -4.97 28.08
C ASN A 263 -9.97 -5.26 27.39
N SER A 264 -10.47 -4.31 26.56
CA SER A 264 -11.73 -4.51 25.84
C SER A 264 -11.58 -5.57 24.74
N PRO A 265 -12.48 -6.56 24.66
CA PRO A 265 -12.54 -7.48 23.52
C PRO A 265 -12.89 -6.77 22.21
N ASP A 266 -13.52 -5.60 22.28
CA ASP A 266 -13.89 -4.76 21.14
C ASP A 266 -12.89 -3.61 20.92
N LYS A 267 -11.69 -3.66 21.53
CA LYS A 267 -10.68 -2.61 21.49
C LYS A 267 -10.49 -2.02 20.09
N LEU A 268 -10.21 -2.86 19.08
CA LEU A 268 -9.98 -2.39 17.72
C LEU A 268 -11.24 -1.73 17.14
N LYS A 269 -12.41 -2.33 17.32
CA LYS A 269 -13.68 -1.80 16.81
C LYS A 269 -13.97 -0.42 17.37
N ASP A 270 -13.88 -0.27 18.70
CA ASP A 270 -14.17 0.99 19.38
C ASP A 270 -13.18 2.09 18.96
N THR A 271 -11.88 1.72 18.85
CA THR A 271 -10.83 2.63 18.38
C THR A 271 -11.10 3.09 16.94
N VAL A 272 -11.42 2.17 16.03
CA VAL A 272 -11.65 2.48 14.61
C VAL A 272 -12.91 3.34 14.44
N LEU A 273 -14.00 3.06 15.15
CA LEU A 273 -15.22 3.88 15.14
C LEU A 273 -14.93 5.30 15.62
N ALA A 274 -14.28 5.47 16.77
CA ALA A 274 -13.99 6.78 17.33
C ALA A 274 -13.00 7.59 16.46
N THR A 275 -12.05 6.92 15.83
CA THR A 275 -11.10 7.55 14.89
C THR A 275 -11.83 8.00 13.63
N TYR A 276 -12.69 7.15 13.07
CA TYR A 276 -13.52 7.48 11.91
C TYR A 276 -14.38 8.72 12.16
N GLU A 277 -15.06 8.81 13.30
CA GLU A 277 -15.87 9.97 13.66
C GLU A 277 -15.05 11.27 13.68
N LYS A 278 -13.82 11.22 14.20
CA LYS A 278 -12.92 12.39 14.23
C LYS A 278 -12.38 12.79 12.88
N LEU A 279 -12.13 11.83 11.99
CA LEU A 279 -11.64 12.09 10.63
C LEU A 279 -12.74 12.67 9.74
N GLY A 280 -13.98 12.24 9.88
CA GLY A 280 -15.11 12.71 9.06
C GLY A 280 -14.96 12.39 7.56
N ILE A 281 -14.36 11.25 7.24
CA ILE A 281 -14.13 10.76 5.88
C ILE A 281 -15.15 9.69 5.49
N TYR A 282 -15.22 9.35 4.20
CA TYR A 282 -16.13 8.30 3.70
C TYR A 282 -15.84 6.93 4.31
N CYS A 283 -14.57 6.53 4.41
CA CYS A 283 -14.20 5.20 4.89
C CYS A 283 -12.87 5.20 5.64
N LEU A 284 -12.85 4.53 6.78
CA LEU A 284 -11.62 4.08 7.45
C LEU A 284 -11.57 2.56 7.37
N VAL A 285 -10.54 1.99 6.72
CA VAL A 285 -10.34 0.55 6.58
C VAL A 285 -9.06 0.12 7.29
N VAL A 286 -9.15 -0.96 8.06
CA VAL A 286 -8.03 -1.50 8.84
C VAL A 286 -7.87 -2.99 8.55
N HIS A 287 -6.62 -3.43 8.31
CA HIS A 287 -6.30 -4.81 7.94
C HIS A 287 -5.29 -5.45 8.90
N PRO A 288 -5.73 -5.96 10.07
CA PRO A 288 -4.92 -6.85 10.88
C PRO A 288 -4.47 -8.11 10.13
N VAL A 289 -3.48 -8.83 10.67
CA VAL A 289 -2.90 -10.03 10.01
C VAL A 289 -3.95 -11.13 9.74
N ARG A 290 -4.99 -11.24 10.57
CA ARG A 290 -5.96 -12.35 10.55
C ARG A 290 -7.36 -11.93 10.11
N SER A 291 -7.60 -10.64 9.93
CA SER A 291 -8.93 -10.10 9.67
C SER A 291 -8.85 -8.79 8.91
N ALA A 292 -9.99 -8.23 8.57
CA ALA A 292 -10.10 -6.83 8.15
C ALA A 292 -11.41 -6.25 8.66
N CYS A 293 -11.41 -4.93 8.86
CA CYS A 293 -12.61 -4.19 9.20
C CYS A 293 -12.65 -2.85 8.47
N CYS A 294 -13.83 -2.27 8.33
CA CYS A 294 -13.97 -0.89 7.89
C CYS A 294 -15.17 -0.23 8.56
N VAL A 295 -15.15 1.10 8.57
CA VAL A 295 -16.32 1.92 8.93
C VAL A 295 -16.71 2.74 7.70
N ILE A 296 -17.96 2.59 7.29
CA ILE A 296 -18.58 3.36 6.20
C ILE A 296 -19.99 3.79 6.66
N GLY A 297 -20.29 5.08 6.54
CA GLY A 297 -21.58 5.62 6.98
C GLY A 297 -21.86 5.47 8.47
N GLY A 298 -20.80 5.38 9.29
CA GLY A 298 -20.90 5.16 10.75
C GLY A 298 -21.14 3.70 11.15
N GLU A 299 -21.26 2.77 10.20
CA GLU A 299 -21.44 1.35 10.48
C GLU A 299 -20.11 0.59 10.39
N PHE A 300 -19.86 -0.27 11.36
CA PHE A 300 -18.67 -1.11 11.46
C PHE A 300 -18.90 -2.47 10.78
N TYR A 301 -18.02 -2.82 9.84
CA TYR A 301 -17.99 -4.10 9.14
C TYR A 301 -16.72 -4.85 9.44
N HIS A 302 -16.79 -6.16 9.58
CA HIS A 302 -15.65 -7.02 9.89
C HIS A 302 -15.73 -8.35 9.14
N THR A 303 -14.57 -8.87 8.74
CA THR A 303 -14.43 -10.23 8.21
C THR A 303 -13.11 -10.85 8.70
N ASP A 304 -13.15 -12.15 9.00
CA ASP A 304 -11.92 -12.90 9.16
C ASP A 304 -11.23 -13.09 7.81
N GLY A 305 -9.90 -13.26 7.83
CA GLY A 305 -9.09 -13.52 6.65
C GLY A 305 -8.74 -15.01 6.48
N PRO A 306 -8.33 -15.44 5.28
CA PRO A 306 -7.84 -16.79 5.01
C PRO A 306 -6.40 -16.92 5.54
N PHE A 307 -6.24 -17.08 6.84
CA PHE A 307 -4.92 -17.10 7.50
C PHE A 307 -4.00 -18.15 6.88
N CYS A 308 -2.76 -17.77 6.60
CA CYS A 308 -1.70 -18.63 6.06
C CYS A 308 -0.59 -18.80 7.11
N PRO A 309 -0.41 -20.00 7.70
CA PRO A 309 0.59 -20.20 8.76
C PRO A 309 2.03 -20.20 8.24
N LYS A 310 2.24 -20.45 6.95
CA LYS A 310 3.56 -20.49 6.31
C LYS A 310 3.53 -19.68 4.99
N PRO A 311 3.50 -18.34 5.06
CA PRO A 311 3.46 -17.52 3.87
C PRO A 311 4.77 -17.64 3.07
N LYS A 312 4.65 -17.65 1.72
CA LYS A 312 5.81 -17.56 0.83
C LYS A 312 6.38 -16.15 0.80
N LEU A 313 5.50 -15.15 0.98
CA LEU A 313 5.87 -13.73 0.96
C LEU A 313 4.87 -12.94 1.81
N THR A 314 5.36 -12.06 2.70
CA THR A 314 4.52 -11.19 3.53
C THR A 314 4.62 -9.72 3.15
N THR A 315 5.80 -9.28 2.64
CA THR A 315 5.99 -7.90 2.17
C THR A 315 5.06 -7.64 0.99
N GLY A 316 4.26 -6.58 1.06
CA GLY A 316 3.26 -6.24 0.05
C GLY A 316 1.88 -6.89 0.27
N ALA A 317 1.68 -7.63 1.36
CA ALA A 317 0.38 -8.23 1.67
C ALA A 317 -0.69 -7.16 1.97
N GLY A 318 -0.30 -6.06 2.65
CA GLY A 318 -1.15 -4.90 2.88
C GLY A 318 -1.55 -4.20 1.57
N ASP A 319 -0.58 -3.97 0.68
CA ASP A 319 -0.85 -3.33 -0.63
C ASP A 319 -1.77 -4.19 -1.49
N ASN A 320 -1.64 -5.52 -1.44
CA ASN A 320 -2.56 -6.44 -2.10
C ASN A 320 -3.96 -6.42 -1.45
N PHE A 321 -4.06 -6.32 -0.12
CA PHE A 321 -5.35 -6.08 0.54
C PHE A 321 -5.97 -4.77 0.05
N ASN A 322 -5.22 -3.69 0.05
CA ASN A 322 -5.65 -2.38 -0.41
C ASN A 322 -6.14 -2.42 -1.87
N ALA A 323 -5.43 -3.15 -2.75
CA ALA A 323 -5.85 -3.33 -4.15
C ALA A 323 -7.21 -4.02 -4.25
N GLY A 324 -7.42 -5.12 -3.53
CA GLY A 324 -8.70 -5.83 -3.52
C GLY A 324 -9.82 -4.99 -2.94
N PHE A 325 -9.58 -4.28 -1.83
CA PHE A 325 -10.55 -3.38 -1.21
C PHE A 325 -10.94 -2.22 -2.14
N CYS A 326 -9.94 -1.53 -2.71
CA CYS A 326 -10.16 -0.42 -3.63
C CYS A 326 -10.89 -0.85 -4.90
N LEU A 327 -10.57 -2.04 -5.44
CA LEU A 327 -11.31 -2.61 -6.55
C LEU A 327 -12.78 -2.86 -6.16
N GLY A 328 -13.04 -3.47 -5.00
CA GLY A 328 -14.38 -3.73 -4.50
C GLY A 328 -15.23 -2.45 -4.39
N GLN A 329 -14.67 -1.40 -3.78
CA GLN A 329 -15.33 -0.10 -3.66
C GLN A 329 -15.57 0.55 -5.03
N SER A 330 -14.62 0.44 -5.96
CA SER A 330 -14.74 0.99 -7.31
C SER A 330 -15.78 0.24 -8.16
N LEU A 331 -15.98 -1.05 -7.91
CA LEU A 331 -17.02 -1.87 -8.53
C LEU A 331 -18.41 -1.64 -7.92
N GLY A 332 -18.50 -0.85 -6.84
CA GLY A 332 -19.75 -0.61 -6.12
C GLY A 332 -20.23 -1.84 -5.33
N LEU A 333 -19.30 -2.66 -4.84
CA LEU A 333 -19.63 -3.72 -3.89
C LEU A 333 -19.97 -3.11 -2.53
N ASP A 334 -20.81 -3.81 -1.76
CA ASP A 334 -21.07 -3.42 -0.38
C ASP A 334 -19.80 -3.49 0.49
N PRO A 335 -19.76 -2.81 1.64
CA PRO A 335 -18.56 -2.73 2.48
C PRO A 335 -18.00 -4.08 2.88
N LEU A 336 -18.86 -5.03 3.27
CA LEU A 336 -18.45 -6.35 3.70
C LEU A 336 -17.83 -7.17 2.56
N SER A 337 -18.42 -7.09 1.36
CA SER A 337 -17.87 -7.73 0.16
C SER A 337 -16.53 -7.12 -0.25
N SER A 338 -16.35 -5.80 -0.09
CA SER A 338 -15.10 -5.10 -0.41
C SER A 338 -13.95 -5.50 0.52
N ILE A 339 -14.15 -5.55 1.85
CA ILE A 339 -13.12 -6.05 2.78
C ILE A 339 -12.85 -7.55 2.58
N THR A 340 -13.87 -8.34 2.21
CA THR A 340 -13.71 -9.76 1.89
C THR A 340 -12.86 -9.96 0.64
N LEU A 341 -13.04 -9.13 -0.41
CA LEU A 341 -12.18 -9.13 -1.59
C LEU A 341 -10.73 -8.76 -1.23
N GLY A 342 -10.54 -7.76 -0.35
CA GLY A 342 -9.23 -7.39 0.16
C GLY A 342 -8.50 -8.57 0.84
N VAL A 343 -9.14 -9.28 1.77
CA VAL A 343 -8.52 -10.43 2.45
C VAL A 343 -8.33 -11.63 1.51
N CYS A 344 -9.18 -11.82 0.49
CA CYS A 344 -8.96 -12.83 -0.55
C CYS A 344 -7.70 -12.52 -1.38
N THR A 345 -7.53 -11.26 -1.80
CA THR A 345 -6.38 -10.81 -2.58
C THR A 345 -5.08 -11.00 -1.80
N SER A 346 -5.03 -10.50 -0.58
CA SER A 346 -3.88 -10.66 0.31
C SER A 346 -3.62 -12.14 0.65
N GLY A 347 -4.67 -12.91 0.93
CA GLY A 347 -4.57 -14.33 1.24
C GLY A 347 -4.05 -15.18 0.07
N PHE A 348 -4.43 -14.85 -1.16
CA PHE A 348 -3.85 -15.45 -2.37
C PHE A 348 -2.38 -15.06 -2.52
N TYR A 349 -2.09 -13.76 -2.39
CA TYR A 349 -0.74 -13.22 -2.54
C TYR A 349 0.28 -13.87 -1.61
N VAL A 350 -0.01 -13.99 -0.32
CA VAL A 350 0.93 -14.57 0.64
C VAL A 350 1.21 -16.06 0.40
N ARG A 351 0.28 -16.79 -0.24
CA ARG A 351 0.44 -18.21 -0.63
C ARG A 351 1.22 -18.39 -1.92
N ASN A 352 1.07 -17.46 -2.87
CA ASN A 352 1.59 -17.62 -4.23
C ASN A 352 2.79 -16.71 -4.55
N ALA A 353 3.11 -15.72 -3.70
CA ALA A 353 4.11 -14.68 -3.91
C ALA A 353 3.87 -13.86 -5.20
N GLN A 354 2.62 -13.78 -5.63
CA GLN A 354 2.16 -13.00 -6.78
C GLN A 354 0.72 -12.54 -6.57
N SER A 355 0.35 -11.40 -7.13
CA SER A 355 -1.02 -10.88 -7.09
C SER A 355 -1.94 -11.74 -7.95
N PRO A 356 -3.20 -11.97 -7.53
CA PRO A 356 -4.14 -12.75 -8.32
C PRO A 356 -4.69 -11.97 -9.52
N THR A 357 -5.00 -12.67 -10.60
CA THR A 357 -5.92 -12.13 -11.63
C THR A 357 -7.35 -12.09 -11.09
N PHE A 358 -8.25 -11.43 -11.82
CA PHE A 358 -9.66 -11.34 -11.42
C PHE A 358 -10.34 -12.72 -11.35
N GLU A 359 -10.00 -13.62 -12.28
CA GLU A 359 -10.45 -15.00 -12.28
C GLU A 359 -9.88 -15.79 -11.11
N GLN A 360 -8.59 -15.64 -10.83
CA GLN A 360 -7.92 -16.35 -9.73
C GLN A 360 -8.46 -15.96 -8.36
N VAL A 361 -8.83 -14.68 -8.14
CA VAL A 361 -9.40 -14.28 -6.85
C VAL A 361 -10.82 -14.80 -6.67
N ILE A 362 -11.60 -14.94 -7.76
CA ILE A 362 -12.92 -15.60 -7.74
C ILE A 362 -12.77 -17.08 -7.34
N GLU A 363 -11.87 -17.81 -8.02
CA GLU A 363 -11.60 -19.22 -7.73
C GLU A 363 -11.07 -19.40 -6.29
N PHE A 364 -10.22 -18.50 -5.82
CA PHE A 364 -9.71 -18.54 -4.45
C PHE A 364 -10.83 -18.34 -3.42
N ALA A 365 -11.72 -17.39 -3.68
CA ALA A 365 -12.87 -17.14 -2.82
C ALA A 365 -13.83 -18.35 -2.78
N GLU A 366 -14.06 -19.04 -3.93
CA GLU A 366 -14.85 -20.28 -4.00
C GLU A 366 -14.23 -21.40 -3.16
N LYS A 367 -12.92 -21.62 -3.31
CA LYS A 367 -12.18 -22.62 -2.52
C LYS A 367 -12.20 -22.30 -1.03
N TRP A 368 -11.99 -21.03 -0.67
CA TRP A 368 -12.03 -20.61 0.73
C TRP A 368 -13.42 -20.79 1.33
N ALA A 369 -14.49 -20.53 0.58
CA ALA A 369 -15.87 -20.71 1.04
C ALA A 369 -16.19 -22.14 1.48
N VAL A 370 -15.49 -23.13 0.92
CA VAL A 370 -15.61 -24.55 1.27
C VAL A 370 -14.45 -25.09 2.13
N GLY A 371 -13.50 -24.23 2.51
CA GLY A 371 -12.35 -24.60 3.34
C GLY A 371 -11.20 -25.30 2.59
N ASP A 372 -11.12 -25.17 1.27
CA ASP A 372 -10.13 -25.82 0.39
C ASP A 372 -9.10 -24.80 -0.15
N ILE A 373 -8.27 -24.24 0.75
CA ILE A 373 -7.26 -23.20 0.41
C ILE A 373 -5.83 -23.52 0.86
N ASP A 374 -5.55 -24.72 1.38
CA ASP A 374 -4.22 -25.14 1.86
C ASP A 374 -3.35 -25.75 0.74
#